data_59448c56538439423290a7fc33130f31
#
_entry.id   59448c56538439423290a7fc33130f31
#
_cell.length_a   1.000
_cell.length_b   1.000
_cell.length_c   1.000
_cell.angle_alpha   90.00
_cell.angle_beta   90.00
_cell.angle_gamma   90.00
#
_symmetry.space_group_name_H-M   'P 1'
#
loop_
_entity.id
_entity.type
_entity.pdbx_description
1 polymer ?
#
loop_
_entity_poly.entity_id
_entity_poly.type
_entity_poly.pdbx_seq_one_letter_code
_entity_poly.pdbx_strand_id
1 'polypeptide(L)'
;HAEAIKTVLNTLVDPKNGVIASMKEIDAVGHRVVHGGEKFAHSVLITDDVMKAIEECIPLAPLHNPANITGIKACQEVMPGVPMVAVFDTAFHQTMPPRAFTYAIPYEYYTQDGIRRYGFHGTSHSYVSKRAAEILDLPIEVLKIVTCHLGNGSSVDAIAGGKSIETSMGFTPLDGLP
;
A
#
# COMPACT_ATOMS: atom_id res chain seq x y z
N HIS A 1 -18.19 3.62 -7.96
CA HIS A 1 -16.82 3.21 -8.30
C HIS A 1 -16.82 2.25 -9.50
N ALA A 2 -17.67 1.22 -9.55
CA ALA A 2 -17.75 0.26 -10.67
C ALA A 2 -17.97 0.97 -12.02
N GLU A 3 -18.86 1.95 -12.08
CA GLU A 3 -19.12 2.76 -13.30
C GLU A 3 -17.88 3.54 -13.73
N ALA A 4 -17.19 4.17 -12.78
CA ALA A 4 -15.94 4.89 -13.07
C ALA A 4 -14.86 3.95 -13.62
N ILE A 5 -14.70 2.75 -13.06
CA ILE A 5 -13.75 1.75 -13.56
C ILE A 5 -14.13 1.32 -14.98
N LYS A 6 -15.41 1.03 -15.26
CA LYS A 6 -15.88 0.72 -16.61
C LYS A 6 -15.57 1.83 -17.60
N THR A 7 -15.77 3.09 -17.19
CA THR A 7 -15.45 4.26 -18.04
C THR A 7 -13.96 4.31 -18.35
N VAL A 8 -13.08 4.12 -17.35
CA VAL A 8 -11.62 4.09 -17.58
C VAL A 8 -11.24 2.96 -18.53
N LEU A 9 -11.75 1.75 -18.31
CA LEU A 9 -11.45 0.60 -19.15
C LEU A 9 -11.92 0.81 -20.61
N ASN A 10 -13.11 1.37 -20.80
CA ASN A 10 -13.60 1.72 -22.13
C ASN A 10 -12.71 2.78 -22.81
N THR A 11 -12.17 3.73 -22.03
CA THR A 11 -11.23 4.74 -22.56
C THR A 11 -9.91 4.11 -23.00
N LEU A 12 -9.42 3.07 -22.29
CA LEU A 12 -8.18 2.38 -22.65
C LEU A 12 -8.25 1.71 -24.03
N VAL A 13 -9.42 1.23 -24.43
CA VAL A 13 -9.66 0.55 -25.73
C VAL A 13 -10.35 1.45 -26.75
N ASP A 14 -10.52 2.75 -26.48
CA ASP A 14 -11.16 3.69 -27.40
C ASP A 14 -10.36 3.80 -28.71
N PRO A 15 -10.99 3.69 -29.89
CA PRO A 15 -10.28 3.70 -31.18
C PRO A 15 -9.46 4.96 -31.47
N LYS A 16 -9.74 6.09 -30.80
CA LYS A 16 -9.06 7.38 -31.03
C LYS A 16 -8.05 7.71 -29.93
N ASN A 17 -8.37 7.39 -28.69
CA ASN A 17 -7.61 7.84 -27.52
C ASN A 17 -7.06 6.67 -26.68
N GLY A 18 -7.47 5.44 -26.99
CA GLY A 18 -7.04 4.26 -26.27
C GLY A 18 -5.57 3.94 -26.53
N VAL A 19 -4.97 3.23 -25.57
CA VAL A 19 -3.55 2.85 -25.60
C VAL A 19 -3.35 1.34 -25.78
N ILE A 20 -4.43 0.56 -25.76
CA ILE A 20 -4.46 -0.88 -26.03
C ILE A 20 -5.58 -1.20 -27.05
N ALA A 21 -5.38 -2.21 -27.86
CA ALA A 21 -6.37 -2.61 -28.87
C ALA A 21 -7.52 -3.44 -28.26
N SER A 22 -7.27 -4.12 -27.17
CA SER A 22 -8.30 -4.95 -26.51
C SER A 22 -7.97 -5.17 -25.03
N MET A 23 -9.01 -5.43 -24.22
CA MET A 23 -8.86 -5.79 -22.81
C MET A 23 -8.05 -7.08 -22.58
N LYS A 24 -7.86 -7.91 -23.60
CA LYS A 24 -7.04 -9.13 -23.53
C LYS A 24 -5.54 -8.85 -23.44
N GLU A 25 -5.12 -7.62 -23.67
CA GLU A 25 -3.74 -7.18 -23.47
C GLU A 25 -3.39 -6.87 -22.01
N ILE A 26 -4.39 -6.89 -21.11
CA ILE A 26 -4.17 -6.68 -19.68
C ILE A 26 -3.82 -8.03 -19.04
N ASP A 27 -2.56 -8.20 -18.67
CA ASP A 27 -2.05 -9.44 -18.06
C ASP A 27 -2.30 -9.50 -16.54
N ALA A 28 -2.37 -8.34 -15.86
CA ALA A 28 -2.60 -8.27 -14.41
C ALA A 28 -3.13 -6.90 -13.98
N VAL A 29 -3.72 -6.83 -12.77
CA VAL A 29 -4.16 -5.59 -12.15
C VAL A 29 -3.49 -5.42 -10.79
N GLY A 30 -2.78 -4.30 -10.57
CA GLY A 30 -2.25 -3.90 -9.28
C GLY A 30 -3.26 -3.01 -8.54
N HIS A 31 -3.59 -3.37 -7.31
CA HIS A 31 -4.46 -2.60 -6.43
C HIS A 31 -3.67 -2.03 -5.27
N ARG A 32 -3.62 -0.71 -5.14
CA ARG A 32 -3.20 -0.09 -3.89
C ARG A 32 -4.27 -0.35 -2.84
N VAL A 33 -3.88 -0.97 -1.73
CA VAL A 33 -4.71 -1.21 -0.54
C VAL A 33 -4.08 -0.46 0.62
N VAL A 34 -4.84 0.38 1.30
CA VAL A 34 -4.25 1.27 2.32
C VAL A 34 -3.74 0.48 3.51
N HIS A 35 -4.51 -0.46 4.04
CA HIS A 35 -4.14 -1.14 5.27
C HIS A 35 -4.14 -2.67 5.14
N GLY A 36 -2.99 -3.27 5.42
CA GLY A 36 -2.81 -4.72 5.47
C GLY A 36 -2.65 -5.28 6.89
N GLY A 37 -2.75 -4.44 7.92
CA GLY A 37 -2.49 -4.83 9.30
C GLY A 37 -1.07 -5.37 9.47
N GLU A 38 -0.90 -6.33 10.36
CA GLU A 38 0.34 -7.08 10.54
C GLU A 38 0.38 -8.36 9.68
N LYS A 39 -0.69 -8.61 8.90
CA LYS A 39 -0.85 -9.84 8.09
C LYS A 39 -0.02 -9.83 6.81
N PHE A 40 0.25 -8.64 6.27
CA PHE A 40 0.91 -8.50 4.98
C PHE A 40 2.17 -7.65 5.08
N ALA A 41 3.31 -8.27 4.86
CA ALA A 41 4.63 -7.63 4.78
C ALA A 41 5.10 -7.41 3.33
N HIS A 42 4.33 -7.87 2.34
CA HIS A 42 4.62 -7.70 0.90
C HIS A 42 3.33 -7.69 0.09
N SER A 43 3.46 -7.41 -1.22
CA SER A 43 2.38 -7.56 -2.19
C SER A 43 2.00 -9.03 -2.33
N VAL A 44 0.71 -9.30 -2.47
CA VAL A 44 0.18 -10.66 -2.59
C VAL A 44 -0.86 -10.78 -3.70
N LEU A 45 -0.96 -11.96 -4.31
CA LEU A 45 -2.05 -12.28 -5.24
C LEU A 45 -3.38 -12.26 -4.45
N ILE A 46 -4.38 -11.60 -5.01
CA ILE A 46 -5.70 -11.50 -4.37
C ILE A 46 -6.45 -12.82 -4.55
N THR A 47 -6.66 -13.53 -3.45
CA THR A 47 -7.51 -14.69 -3.31
C THR A 47 -8.69 -14.36 -2.39
N ASP A 48 -9.63 -15.29 -2.22
CA ASP A 48 -10.75 -15.11 -1.27
C ASP A 48 -10.25 -14.93 0.17
N ASP A 49 -9.18 -15.65 0.57
CA ASP A 49 -8.57 -15.49 1.89
C ASP A 49 -7.92 -14.12 2.07
N VAL A 50 -7.26 -13.61 1.02
CA VAL A 50 -6.67 -12.26 1.03
C VAL A 50 -7.78 -11.20 1.10
N MET A 51 -8.88 -11.36 0.34
CA MET A 51 -10.03 -10.46 0.43
C MET A 51 -10.62 -10.42 1.84
N LYS A 52 -10.81 -11.59 2.47
CA LYS A 52 -11.27 -11.68 3.85
C LYS A 52 -10.32 -10.97 4.82
N ALA A 53 -9.02 -11.18 4.67
CA ALA A 53 -8.03 -10.51 5.52
C ALA A 53 -8.01 -8.98 5.32
N ILE A 54 -8.26 -8.47 4.11
CA ILE A 54 -8.43 -7.03 3.85
C ILE A 54 -9.73 -6.52 4.51
N GLU A 55 -10.81 -7.29 4.49
CA GLU A 55 -12.06 -6.96 5.18
C GLU A 55 -11.86 -6.89 6.70
N GLU A 56 -11.09 -7.80 7.29
CA GLU A 56 -10.73 -7.78 8.72
C GLU A 56 -9.89 -6.55 9.12
N CYS A 57 -9.21 -5.90 8.18
CA CYS A 57 -8.48 -4.65 8.40
C CYS A 57 -9.37 -3.38 8.30
N ILE A 58 -10.67 -3.49 8.01
CA ILE A 58 -11.58 -2.33 7.94
C ILE A 58 -11.56 -1.47 9.21
N PRO A 59 -11.57 -2.04 10.44
CA PRO A 59 -11.51 -1.23 11.66
C PRO A 59 -10.27 -0.34 11.77
N LEU A 60 -9.15 -0.76 11.15
CA LEU A 60 -7.90 0.02 11.12
C LEU A 60 -7.90 1.12 10.04
N ALA A 61 -8.70 0.97 9.00
CA ALA A 61 -8.82 1.95 7.91
C ALA A 61 -10.27 2.06 7.38
N PRO A 62 -11.21 2.52 8.22
CA PRO A 62 -12.64 2.51 7.87
C PRO A 62 -13.01 3.44 6.72
N LEU A 63 -12.19 4.46 6.44
CA LEU A 63 -12.41 5.39 5.32
C LEU A 63 -11.81 4.89 4.00
N HIS A 64 -10.89 3.93 4.02
CA HIS A 64 -10.12 3.54 2.85
C HIS A 64 -10.37 2.08 2.42
N ASN A 65 -10.25 1.11 3.32
CA ASN A 65 -10.35 -0.30 2.96
C ASN A 65 -11.69 -0.68 2.32
N PRO A 66 -12.86 -0.18 2.76
CA PRO A 66 -14.13 -0.45 2.07
C PRO A 66 -14.14 0.01 0.60
N ALA A 67 -13.56 1.18 0.31
CA ALA A 67 -13.43 1.69 -1.05
C ALA A 67 -12.45 0.83 -1.88
N ASN A 68 -11.32 0.40 -1.28
CA ASN A 68 -10.38 -0.51 -1.94
C ASN A 68 -11.05 -1.84 -2.31
N ILE A 69 -11.80 -2.46 -1.38
CA ILE A 69 -12.56 -3.70 -1.62
C ILE A 69 -13.56 -3.51 -2.76
N THR A 70 -14.30 -2.41 -2.77
CA THR A 70 -15.23 -2.09 -3.85
C THR A 70 -14.53 -1.98 -5.20
N GLY A 71 -13.35 -1.36 -5.24
CA GLY A 71 -12.53 -1.25 -6.44
C GLY A 71 -12.05 -2.62 -6.94
N ILE A 72 -11.57 -3.48 -6.04
CA ILE A 72 -11.12 -4.83 -6.38
C ILE A 72 -12.29 -5.64 -6.96
N LYS A 73 -13.44 -5.69 -6.26
CA LYS A 73 -14.63 -6.43 -6.72
C LYS A 73 -15.11 -5.95 -8.10
N ALA A 74 -15.09 -4.63 -8.33
CA ALA A 74 -15.46 -4.08 -9.63
C ALA A 74 -14.49 -4.49 -10.76
N CYS A 75 -13.19 -4.55 -10.49
CA CYS A 75 -12.20 -5.05 -11.46
C CYS A 75 -12.38 -6.55 -11.72
N GLN A 76 -12.65 -7.35 -10.68
CA GLN A 76 -12.94 -8.78 -10.83
C GLN A 76 -14.17 -9.04 -11.71
N GLU A 77 -15.21 -8.21 -11.56
CA GLU A 77 -16.45 -8.31 -12.36
C GLU A 77 -16.20 -8.04 -13.85
N VAL A 78 -15.40 -6.99 -14.16
CA VAL A 78 -15.21 -6.56 -15.57
C VAL A 78 -14.03 -7.25 -16.26
N MET A 79 -13.12 -7.84 -15.51
CA MET A 79 -11.95 -8.58 -16.01
C MET A 79 -11.84 -9.96 -15.33
N PRO A 80 -12.83 -10.85 -15.54
CA PRO A 80 -12.81 -12.16 -14.92
C PRO A 80 -11.58 -12.97 -15.38
N GLY A 81 -10.90 -13.60 -14.44
CA GLY A 81 -9.72 -14.45 -14.70
C GLY A 81 -8.40 -13.68 -14.84
N VAL A 82 -8.40 -12.35 -14.89
CA VAL A 82 -7.15 -11.56 -14.86
C VAL A 82 -6.60 -11.56 -13.43
N PRO A 83 -5.32 -11.94 -13.22
CA PRO A 83 -4.69 -11.94 -11.91
C PRO A 83 -4.70 -10.54 -11.29
N MET A 84 -5.02 -10.45 -10.00
CA MET A 84 -5.04 -9.19 -9.26
C MET A 84 -4.10 -9.25 -8.06
N VAL A 85 -3.34 -8.20 -7.84
CA VAL A 85 -2.33 -8.11 -6.79
C VAL A 85 -2.68 -6.97 -5.84
N ALA A 86 -2.72 -7.26 -4.54
CA ALA A 86 -2.82 -6.24 -3.50
C ALA A 86 -1.42 -5.75 -3.12
N VAL A 87 -1.26 -4.41 -3.14
CA VAL A 87 -0.03 -3.72 -2.74
C VAL A 87 -0.39 -2.82 -1.56
N PHE A 88 0.12 -3.16 -0.38
CA PHE A 88 -0.28 -2.50 0.87
C PHE A 88 0.62 -1.32 1.22
N ASP A 89 0.00 -0.19 1.56
CA ASP A 89 0.73 1.01 2.02
C ASP A 89 1.53 0.76 3.30
N THR A 90 1.04 -0.14 4.15
CA THR A 90 1.66 -0.47 5.44
C THR A 90 2.76 -1.54 5.35
N ALA A 91 2.85 -2.27 4.23
CA ALA A 91 3.71 -3.46 4.14
C ALA A 91 5.21 -3.14 4.27
N PHE A 92 5.69 -2.06 3.67
CA PHE A 92 7.09 -1.66 3.74
C PHE A 92 7.56 -1.37 5.17
N HIS A 93 6.66 -0.84 6.00
CA HIS A 93 6.91 -0.48 7.40
C HIS A 93 6.86 -1.65 8.37
N GLN A 94 6.53 -2.87 7.92
CA GLN A 94 6.54 -4.06 8.75
C GLN A 94 7.96 -4.47 9.20
N THR A 95 8.99 -3.83 8.65
CA THR A 95 10.38 -4.00 9.08
C THR A 95 10.78 -3.14 10.27
N MET A 96 9.92 -2.23 10.73
CA MET A 96 10.17 -1.40 11.91
C MET A 96 10.37 -2.27 13.16
N PRO A 97 11.37 -1.96 14.01
CA PRO A 97 11.57 -2.69 15.27
C PRO A 97 10.48 -2.33 16.30
N PRO A 98 10.21 -3.20 17.30
CA PRO A 98 9.18 -2.97 18.32
C PRO A 98 9.26 -1.60 18.99
N ARG A 99 10.45 -1.09 19.28
CA ARG A 99 10.64 0.24 19.88
C ARG A 99 10.12 1.39 19.02
N ALA A 100 10.02 1.19 17.70
CA ALA A 100 9.57 2.21 16.75
C ALA A 100 8.05 2.13 16.52
N PHE A 101 7.45 0.94 16.60
CA PHE A 101 6.03 0.79 16.33
C PHE A 101 5.15 0.75 17.59
N THR A 102 5.71 0.44 18.78
CA THR A 102 4.93 0.36 20.02
C THR A 102 4.78 1.76 20.63
N TYR A 103 3.55 2.15 20.94
CA TYR A 103 3.26 3.40 21.64
C TYR A 103 3.50 3.27 23.17
N ALA A 104 3.83 4.37 23.82
CA ALA A 104 4.00 4.47 25.28
C ALA A 104 2.64 4.57 25.99
N ILE A 105 1.75 3.62 25.76
CA ILE A 105 0.43 3.43 26.36
C ILE A 105 0.34 2.01 26.91
N PRO A 106 -0.68 1.63 27.70
CA PRO A 106 -0.84 0.26 28.17
C PRO A 106 -0.74 -0.77 27.03
N TYR A 107 0.12 -1.79 27.23
CA TYR A 107 0.50 -2.74 26.16
C TYR A 107 -0.67 -3.60 25.67
N GLU A 108 -1.73 -3.74 26.46
CA GLU A 108 -2.97 -4.42 26.09
C GLU A 108 -3.66 -3.79 24.87
N TYR A 109 -3.56 -2.49 24.65
CA TYR A 109 -4.10 -1.85 23.46
C TYR A 109 -3.41 -2.32 22.17
N TYR A 110 -2.13 -2.64 22.24
CA TYR A 110 -1.46 -3.29 21.11
C TYR A 110 -1.91 -4.74 20.94
N THR A 111 -1.90 -5.52 22.02
CA THR A 111 -2.15 -6.96 21.92
C THR A 111 -3.61 -7.34 21.66
N GLN A 112 -4.55 -6.50 22.07
CA GLN A 112 -6.00 -6.74 21.92
C GLN A 112 -6.59 -6.00 20.73
N ASP A 113 -6.19 -4.74 20.54
CA ASP A 113 -6.81 -3.84 19.57
C ASP A 113 -5.89 -3.52 18.38
N GLY A 114 -4.67 -4.02 18.36
CA GLY A 114 -3.69 -3.76 17.29
C GLY A 114 -3.24 -2.30 17.21
N ILE A 115 -3.33 -1.54 18.32
CA ILE A 115 -2.94 -0.13 18.34
C ILE A 115 -1.43 -0.02 18.40
N ARG A 116 -0.84 0.29 17.25
CA ARG A 116 0.58 0.48 17.03
C ARG A 116 0.81 1.48 15.88
N ARG A 117 2.05 1.92 15.71
CA ARG A 117 2.45 2.62 14.48
C ARG A 117 2.50 1.61 13.33
N TYR A 118 1.75 1.89 12.25
CA TYR A 118 1.79 1.11 11.00
C TYR A 118 2.61 1.81 9.92
N GLY A 119 2.47 3.13 9.81
CA GLY A 119 3.02 3.90 8.71
C GLY A 119 2.24 3.71 7.41
N PHE A 120 2.36 4.66 6.51
CA PHE A 120 1.66 4.67 5.22
C PHE A 120 2.60 5.17 4.13
N HIS A 121 2.12 5.23 2.87
CA HIS A 121 2.93 5.57 1.71
C HIS A 121 4.12 4.62 1.48
N GLY A 122 4.08 3.42 2.05
CA GLY A 122 5.19 2.47 2.03
C GLY A 122 5.65 2.10 0.62
N THR A 123 4.74 2.00 -0.35
CA THR A 123 5.08 1.77 -1.76
C THR A 123 5.95 2.91 -2.31
N SER A 124 5.60 4.16 -1.99
CA SER A 124 6.37 5.34 -2.39
C SER A 124 7.77 5.34 -1.74
N HIS A 125 7.83 5.16 -0.42
CA HIS A 125 9.09 5.13 0.32
C HIS A 125 10.02 4.01 -0.17
N SER A 126 9.48 2.81 -0.39
CA SER A 126 10.22 1.68 -0.96
C SER A 126 10.75 1.98 -2.36
N TYR A 127 9.92 2.55 -3.24
CA TYR A 127 10.30 2.87 -4.60
C TYR A 127 11.38 3.96 -4.63
N VAL A 128 11.14 5.08 -3.94
CA VAL A 128 12.07 6.23 -3.95
C VAL A 128 13.43 5.85 -3.37
N SER A 129 13.47 5.05 -2.29
CA SER A 129 14.74 4.61 -1.71
C SER A 129 15.54 3.70 -2.63
N LYS A 130 14.88 2.76 -3.31
CA LYS A 130 15.54 1.91 -4.32
C LYS A 130 16.03 2.73 -5.49
N ARG A 131 15.21 3.67 -5.98
CA ARG A 131 15.59 4.53 -7.09
C ARG A 131 16.77 5.45 -6.75
N ALA A 132 16.82 5.96 -5.51
CA ALA A 132 17.98 6.73 -5.04
C ALA A 132 19.27 5.90 -5.04
N ALA A 133 19.22 4.65 -4.56
CA ALA A 133 20.34 3.73 -4.57
C ALA A 133 20.85 3.45 -6.01
N GLU A 134 19.93 3.20 -6.94
CA GLU A 134 20.24 3.01 -8.37
C GLU A 134 20.92 4.24 -8.98
N ILE A 135 20.40 5.45 -8.72
CA ILE A 135 20.98 6.71 -9.26
C ILE A 135 22.38 6.98 -8.69
N LEU A 136 22.59 6.62 -7.41
CA LEU A 136 23.89 6.76 -6.75
C LEU A 136 24.89 5.66 -7.15
N ASP A 137 24.43 4.64 -7.85
CA ASP A 137 25.21 3.42 -8.19
C ASP A 137 25.82 2.76 -6.93
N LEU A 138 25.00 2.66 -5.87
CA LEU A 138 25.37 2.07 -4.58
C LEU A 138 24.38 0.98 -4.16
N PRO A 139 24.87 -0.12 -3.55
CA PRO A 139 23.97 -1.15 -3.03
C PRO A 139 23.12 -0.58 -1.87
N ILE A 140 21.81 -0.80 -1.93
CA ILE A 140 20.87 -0.25 -0.95
C ILE A 140 21.15 -0.72 0.49
N GLU A 141 21.78 -1.88 0.62
CA GLU A 141 22.11 -2.54 1.89
C GLU A 141 23.10 -1.72 2.75
N VAL A 142 23.92 -0.88 2.12
CA VAL A 142 24.88 -0.04 2.83
C VAL A 142 24.38 1.37 3.08
N LEU A 143 23.21 1.73 2.54
CA LEU A 143 22.68 3.09 2.59
C LEU A 143 21.79 3.34 3.80
N LYS A 144 21.86 4.56 4.30
CA LYS A 144 20.88 5.16 5.21
C LYS A 144 20.22 6.32 4.47
N ILE A 145 18.92 6.21 4.23
CA ILE A 145 18.16 7.12 3.39
C ILE A 145 17.00 7.69 4.20
N VAL A 146 16.73 8.98 4.04
CA VAL A 146 15.49 9.60 4.45
C VAL A 146 14.69 9.90 3.19
N THR A 147 13.47 9.39 3.12
CA THR A 147 12.56 9.66 2.01
C THR A 147 11.42 10.54 2.49
N CYS A 148 11.02 11.51 1.65
CA CYS A 148 9.94 12.44 1.91
C CYS A 148 8.85 12.22 0.85
N HIS A 149 7.66 11.82 1.29
CA HIS A 149 6.46 11.79 0.46
C HIS A 149 5.62 13.01 0.81
N LEU A 150 5.65 14.02 -0.05
CA LEU A 150 5.04 15.34 0.20
C LEU A 150 3.88 15.56 -0.79
N GLY A 151 2.73 14.99 -0.47
CA GLY A 151 1.50 15.11 -1.22
C GLY A 151 0.39 15.71 -0.36
N ASN A 152 -0.86 15.41 -0.69
CA ASN A 152 -2.02 15.77 0.15
C ASN A 152 -1.93 15.10 1.53
N GLY A 153 -1.54 13.82 1.58
CA GLY A 153 -0.95 13.20 2.77
C GLY A 153 0.57 13.35 2.68
N SER A 154 1.23 13.63 3.79
CA SER A 154 2.68 13.83 3.84
C SER A 154 3.32 12.97 4.92
N SER A 155 4.42 12.32 4.58
CA SER A 155 5.19 11.48 5.51
C SER A 155 6.68 11.49 5.20
N VAL A 156 7.47 11.23 6.23
CA VAL A 156 8.91 11.02 6.16
C VAL A 156 9.22 9.62 6.67
N ASP A 157 10.13 8.92 6.04
CA ASP A 157 10.54 7.57 6.43
C ASP A 157 12.08 7.49 6.53
N ALA A 158 12.56 6.91 7.62
CA ALA A 158 13.96 6.60 7.82
C ALA A 158 14.21 5.15 7.42
N ILE A 159 15.13 4.96 6.46
CA ILE A 159 15.41 3.68 5.83
C ILE A 159 16.87 3.34 6.05
N ALA A 160 17.14 2.15 6.53
CA ALA A 160 18.50 1.62 6.67
C ALA A 160 18.58 0.25 6.01
N GLY A 161 19.55 0.09 5.09
CA GLY A 161 19.73 -1.16 4.36
C GLY A 161 18.51 -1.61 3.58
N GLY A 162 17.74 -0.67 3.01
CA GLY A 162 16.52 -0.95 2.27
C GLY A 162 15.28 -1.30 3.14
N LYS A 163 15.36 -1.15 4.46
CA LYS A 163 14.29 -1.44 5.42
C LYS A 163 13.82 -0.17 6.12
N SER A 164 12.51 0.04 6.20
CA SER A 164 11.94 1.09 7.05
C SER A 164 12.25 0.82 8.51
N ILE A 165 12.82 1.78 9.21
CA ILE A 165 13.20 1.68 10.63
C ILE A 165 12.41 2.65 11.50
N GLU A 166 11.86 3.70 10.92
CA GLU A 166 11.02 4.71 11.59
C GLU A 166 10.25 5.49 10.53
N THR A 167 8.99 5.86 10.79
CA THR A 167 8.19 6.68 9.88
C THR A 167 7.32 7.67 10.66
N SER A 168 6.97 8.80 10.04
CA SER A 168 6.22 9.87 10.70
C SER A 168 4.73 9.59 10.86
N MET A 169 4.09 8.89 9.92
CA MET A 169 2.70 8.47 10.09
C MET A 169 2.60 7.30 11.07
N GLY A 170 1.58 7.31 11.91
CA GLY A 170 1.44 6.40 13.04
C GLY A 170 0.39 5.31 12.85
N PHE A 171 -0.50 5.17 13.83
CA PHE A 171 -1.67 4.30 13.79
C PHE A 171 -2.60 4.68 12.63
N THR A 172 -2.72 5.98 12.39
CA THR A 172 -3.44 6.56 11.25
C THR A 172 -2.54 7.56 10.50
N PRO A 173 -2.95 8.03 9.29
CA PRO A 173 -2.24 9.10 8.59
C PRO A 173 -2.21 10.46 9.32
N LEU A 174 -2.99 10.63 10.39
CA LEU A 174 -3.07 11.88 11.15
C LEU A 174 -1.73 12.30 11.76
N ASP A 175 -0.91 11.35 12.18
CA ASP A 175 0.41 11.62 12.80
C ASP A 175 1.49 12.09 11.81
N GLY A 176 1.16 12.20 10.52
CA GLY A 176 2.10 12.61 9.48
C GLY A 176 2.69 14.02 9.69
N LEU A 177 3.23 14.58 8.64
CA LEU A 177 3.62 15.99 8.65
C LEU A 177 2.36 16.86 8.55
N PRO A 178 2.10 17.78 9.50
CA PRO A 178 0.95 18.67 9.46
C PRO A 178 1.07 19.71 8.35
#